data_54bc6ba183bc3e65a8d7b2752a0dd685
#
_entry.id   54bc6ba183bc3e65a8d7b2752a0dd685
#
_cell.length_a   1.000
_cell.length_b   1.000
_cell.length_c   1.000
_cell.angle_alpha   90.00
_cell.angle_beta   90.00
_cell.angle_gamma   90.00
#
_symmetry.space_group_name_H-M   'P 1'
#
loop_
_entity.id
_entity.type
_entity.pdbx_description
1 polymer ?
#
loop_
_entity_poly.entity_id
_entity_poly.type
_entity_poly.pdbx_seq_one_letter_code
_entity_poly.pdbx_strand_id
1 'polypeptide(L)'
;MSSPYVSGLFALGIGLGLSGAGQAEVVKPVGKDGHVLNLDFETGDLRDWKTEGDAFEGQPLRGDVVVTRRADMKSAHQGQHWIGGFEKHGDGRMGVLTSETFKISQPWASFRVAGGRWPTTRVELIDVGTQKPLFQVSGDESETLRPVVVDLTQHAGKDVFLRVVDQQVGHWGHINFDEFVFHTAKPKLEGGIALADIQKNAPPPADDVPFAGLTAAEAAEKATLPPGFRMHAFAAEPDIQQPIAFCDDDRGRLWVAEGHCYPRRRAEGQGIDRIVVLEDTDGDHRFDKRTVFMDKLNLVSGIEVGFGGVWIGAAPHLMFVPVSDWDNPKPAGEPKVLLDGWDFAADTHETLNT
;
A
#
# COMPACT_ATOMS: atom_id res chain seq x y z
N MET A 1 43.63 39.67 70.46
CA MET A 1 44.31 40.84 69.89
C MET A 1 44.19 40.71 68.37
N SER A 2 43.51 41.68 67.80
CA SER A 2 43.52 42.14 66.38
C SER A 2 43.57 41.13 65.23
N SER A 3 42.43 40.94 64.63
CA SER A 3 42.21 40.54 63.24
C SER A 3 42.47 41.76 62.28
N PRO A 4 42.90 41.55 61.05
CA PRO A 4 42.59 42.51 60.02
C PRO A 4 41.73 41.88 58.89
N TYR A 5 40.73 42.64 58.50
CA TYR A 5 39.88 42.49 57.31
C TYR A 5 40.70 42.61 56.05
N VAL A 6 40.39 41.73 55.05
CA VAL A 6 40.83 41.92 53.68
C VAL A 6 39.60 42.03 52.81
N SER A 7 39.44 43.21 52.20
CA SER A 7 38.41 43.54 51.25
C SER A 7 38.75 42.93 49.89
N GLY A 8 37.89 42.06 49.37
CA GLY A 8 37.98 41.54 47.99
C GLY A 8 37.14 42.39 47.03
N LEU A 9 37.76 42.95 46.01
CA LEU A 9 37.11 43.59 44.87
C LEU A 9 36.40 42.53 44.02
N PHE A 10 35.10 42.73 43.83
CA PHE A 10 34.36 42.03 42.79
C PHE A 10 34.55 42.75 41.43
N ALA A 11 35.25 42.15 40.49
CA ALA A 11 35.27 42.58 39.09
C ALA A 11 34.09 41.94 38.35
N LEU A 12 33.13 42.79 37.93
CA LEU A 12 32.02 42.39 37.06
C LEU A 12 32.58 42.20 35.63
N GLY A 13 32.84 40.96 35.25
CA GLY A 13 33.14 40.63 33.85
C GLY A 13 31.85 40.53 33.06
N ILE A 14 31.57 41.51 32.19
CA ILE A 14 30.53 41.40 31.18
C ILE A 14 31.07 40.49 30.06
N GLY A 15 30.76 39.21 30.17
CA GLY A 15 30.99 38.25 29.07
C GLY A 15 29.93 38.43 28.01
N LEU A 16 30.28 39.04 26.85
CA LEU A 16 29.50 38.93 25.62
C LEU A 16 29.47 37.47 25.23
N GLY A 17 28.39 36.78 25.57
CA GLY A 17 28.11 35.42 25.08
C GLY A 17 27.78 35.49 23.61
N LEU A 18 28.69 35.03 22.76
CA LEU A 18 28.36 34.59 21.40
C LEU A 18 27.31 33.50 21.49
N SER A 19 26.09 33.80 21.11
CA SER A 19 25.04 32.79 20.91
C SER A 19 25.46 31.85 19.77
N GLY A 20 26.18 30.78 20.13
CA GLY A 20 26.31 29.62 19.25
C GLY A 20 24.92 29.09 18.98
N ALA A 21 24.56 28.83 17.73
CA ALA A 21 23.33 28.14 17.37
C ALA A 21 23.29 26.83 18.18
N GLY A 22 22.43 26.77 19.23
CA GLY A 22 22.32 25.64 20.12
C GLY A 22 21.94 24.40 19.31
N GLN A 23 22.66 23.32 19.56
CA GLN A 23 22.30 22.03 19.01
C GLN A 23 20.89 21.68 19.50
N ALA A 24 20.00 21.18 18.61
CA ALA A 24 18.64 20.83 18.98
C ALA A 24 18.67 19.76 20.10
N GLU A 25 18.11 20.11 21.27
CA GLU A 25 18.03 19.19 22.40
C GLU A 25 16.91 18.15 22.14
N VAL A 26 17.19 16.87 22.43
CA VAL A 26 16.23 15.76 22.32
C VAL A 26 15.39 15.68 23.60
N VAL A 27 14.07 15.61 23.44
CA VAL A 27 13.10 15.49 24.53
C VAL A 27 12.19 14.30 24.28
N LYS A 28 12.19 13.31 25.15
CA LYS A 28 11.28 12.16 25.05
C LYS A 28 9.84 12.55 25.42
N PRO A 29 8.82 12.01 24.71
CA PRO A 29 7.42 12.19 25.08
C PRO A 29 7.12 11.66 26.48
N VAL A 30 6.20 12.35 27.16
CA VAL A 30 5.79 12.03 28.53
C VAL A 30 4.29 11.76 28.56
N GLY A 31 3.89 10.65 29.14
CA GLY A 31 2.50 10.26 29.33
C GLY A 31 1.75 11.16 30.33
N LYS A 32 0.45 10.99 30.46
CA LYS A 32 -0.41 11.82 31.34
C LYS A 32 -0.08 11.70 32.83
N ASP A 33 0.49 10.60 33.25
CA ASP A 33 0.93 10.34 34.64
C ASP A 33 2.35 10.83 34.93
N GLY A 34 3.04 11.39 33.92
CA GLY A 34 4.38 11.96 34.06
C GLY A 34 5.52 10.99 33.77
N HIS A 35 5.27 9.73 33.41
CA HIS A 35 6.36 8.83 33.01
C HIS A 35 6.81 9.08 31.55
N VAL A 36 8.07 8.80 31.28
CA VAL A 36 8.62 8.86 29.91
C VAL A 36 8.12 7.66 29.14
N LEU A 37 7.45 7.92 28.00
CA LEU A 37 6.90 6.86 27.15
C LEU A 37 8.00 6.13 26.37
N ASN A 38 7.82 4.82 26.23
CA ASN A 38 8.68 3.92 25.45
C ASN A 38 8.37 3.98 23.94
N LEU A 39 8.54 5.17 23.33
CA LEU A 39 8.30 5.36 21.89
C LEU A 39 9.56 5.11 21.05
N ASP A 40 10.65 4.70 21.71
CA ASP A 40 11.92 4.25 21.14
C ASP A 40 12.19 2.76 21.40
N PHE A 41 11.26 2.04 22.02
CA PHE A 41 11.28 0.61 22.33
C PHE A 41 12.47 0.13 23.20
N GLU A 42 13.27 1.03 23.76
CA GLU A 42 14.51 0.68 24.48
C GLU A 42 14.27 -0.05 25.80
N THR A 43 13.02 -0.18 26.25
CA THR A 43 12.66 -1.08 27.35
C THR A 43 12.65 -2.55 26.95
N GLY A 44 12.69 -2.85 25.64
CA GLY A 44 12.68 -4.21 25.09
C GLY A 44 11.31 -4.90 25.10
N ASP A 45 10.23 -4.12 25.29
CA ASP A 45 8.86 -4.60 25.26
C ASP A 45 7.92 -3.54 24.64
N LEU A 46 6.64 -3.87 24.52
CA LEU A 46 5.60 -2.96 23.99
C LEU A 46 4.81 -2.24 25.09
N ARG A 47 5.41 -1.98 26.28
CA ARG A 47 4.77 -1.11 27.27
C ARG A 47 4.48 0.25 26.60
N ASP A 48 3.40 0.90 27.03
CA ASP A 48 2.90 2.15 26.45
C ASP A 48 2.30 2.02 25.05
N TRP A 49 2.16 0.77 24.56
CA TRP A 49 1.55 0.46 23.27
C TRP A 49 0.44 -0.58 23.42
N LYS A 50 -0.70 -0.32 22.78
CA LYS A 50 -1.78 -1.29 22.59
C LYS A 50 -1.59 -1.96 21.22
N THR A 51 -1.69 -3.28 21.17
CA THR A 51 -1.59 -4.06 19.96
C THR A 51 -2.96 -4.53 19.50
N GLU A 52 -3.25 -4.41 18.20
CA GLU A 52 -4.42 -4.98 17.52
C GLU A 52 -3.94 -5.80 16.32
N GLY A 53 -4.56 -6.98 16.08
CA GLY A 53 -4.08 -7.93 15.08
C GLY A 53 -2.80 -8.66 15.52
N ASP A 54 -2.10 -9.28 14.59
CA ASP A 54 -0.97 -10.17 14.86
C ASP A 54 0.34 -9.80 14.13
N ALA A 55 0.36 -8.70 13.36
CA ALA A 55 1.56 -8.25 12.65
C ALA A 55 2.73 -7.93 13.58
N PHE A 56 2.44 -7.46 14.79
CA PHE A 56 3.46 -7.04 15.76
C PHE A 56 3.72 -8.07 16.86
N GLU A 57 3.31 -9.32 16.67
CA GLU A 57 3.61 -10.39 17.61
C GLU A 57 5.12 -10.67 17.69
N GLY A 58 5.69 -10.71 18.90
CA GLY A 58 7.12 -10.91 19.12
C GLY A 58 8.00 -9.68 18.84
N GLN A 59 7.41 -8.50 18.81
CA GLN A 59 8.12 -7.21 18.75
C GLN A 59 8.36 -6.64 20.17
N PRO A 60 9.33 -5.70 20.36
CA PRO A 60 10.29 -5.21 19.38
C PRO A 60 11.43 -6.18 19.11
N LEU A 61 12.13 -5.99 18.00
CA LEU A 61 13.34 -6.73 17.64
C LEU A 61 14.55 -6.16 18.37
N ARG A 62 15.55 -7.02 18.64
CA ARG A 62 16.82 -6.61 19.23
C ARG A 62 17.97 -6.71 18.21
N GLY A 63 18.70 -5.62 18.03
CA GLY A 63 19.84 -5.54 17.13
C GLY A 63 19.47 -5.56 15.65
N ASP A 64 20.45 -5.53 14.77
CA ASP A 64 20.24 -5.52 13.33
C ASP A 64 20.04 -6.93 12.78
N VAL A 65 18.82 -7.42 12.77
CA VAL A 65 18.45 -8.75 12.24
C VAL A 65 18.28 -8.76 10.72
N VAL A 66 18.16 -7.59 10.07
CA VAL A 66 18.09 -7.49 8.60
C VAL A 66 19.37 -8.01 7.96
N VAL A 67 20.54 -7.66 8.51
CA VAL A 67 21.84 -8.13 8.04
C VAL A 67 21.95 -9.66 8.02
N THR A 68 21.30 -10.34 8.95
CA THR A 68 21.33 -11.82 9.02
C THR A 68 20.54 -12.46 7.88
N ARG A 69 19.54 -11.78 7.37
CA ARG A 69 18.71 -12.20 6.23
C ARG A 69 19.33 -11.79 4.89
N ARG A 70 19.86 -10.57 4.83
CA ARG A 70 20.49 -9.99 3.63
C ARG A 70 21.71 -9.17 4.02
N ALA A 71 22.89 -9.70 3.73
CA ALA A 71 24.17 -9.08 4.11
C ALA A 71 24.43 -7.71 3.44
N ASP A 72 23.72 -7.40 2.36
CA ASP A 72 23.80 -6.12 1.63
C ASP A 72 22.83 -5.05 2.19
N MET A 73 22.02 -5.38 3.18
CA MET A 73 21.02 -4.48 3.79
C MET A 73 21.27 -4.32 5.29
N LYS A 74 20.74 -3.25 5.86
CA LYS A 74 20.73 -2.99 7.31
C LYS A 74 19.49 -2.23 7.70
N SER A 75 19.07 -2.39 8.96
CA SER A 75 17.92 -1.66 9.50
C SER A 75 18.21 -0.17 9.73
N ALA A 76 19.42 0.20 10.09
CA ALA A 76 19.80 1.54 10.54
C ALA A 76 18.93 2.08 11.71
N HIS A 77 18.42 1.16 12.58
CA HIS A 77 17.71 1.51 13.81
C HIS A 77 18.61 2.26 14.80
N GLN A 78 18.03 2.90 15.78
CA GLN A 78 18.74 3.51 16.87
C GLN A 78 18.66 2.61 18.13
N GLY A 79 19.64 2.76 19.03
CA GLY A 79 19.66 1.97 20.27
C GLY A 79 19.78 0.47 20.07
N GLN A 80 18.99 -0.30 20.82
CA GLN A 80 19.03 -1.77 20.85
C GLN A 80 17.76 -2.41 20.26
N HIS A 81 16.62 -1.69 20.28
CA HIS A 81 15.32 -2.26 19.94
C HIS A 81 14.56 -1.38 18.95
N TRP A 82 13.78 -2.00 18.08
CA TRP A 82 13.00 -1.34 17.03
C TRP A 82 11.85 -2.24 16.53
N ILE A 83 10.89 -1.68 15.82
CA ILE A 83 9.82 -2.43 15.15
C ILE A 83 10.24 -2.78 13.74
N GLY A 84 10.38 -4.09 13.47
CA GLY A 84 10.67 -4.64 12.14
C GLY A 84 9.55 -5.56 11.69
N GLY A 85 8.59 -5.04 10.94
CA GLY A 85 7.37 -5.74 10.58
C GLY A 85 7.58 -7.04 9.80
N PHE A 86 8.60 -7.10 8.95
CA PHE A 86 8.91 -8.28 8.15
C PHE A 86 9.57 -9.43 8.91
N GLU A 87 10.43 -9.14 9.88
CA GLU A 87 11.48 -10.07 10.37
C GLU A 87 10.93 -11.28 11.14
N LYS A 88 9.70 -11.22 11.63
CA LYS A 88 9.06 -12.33 12.36
C LYS A 88 8.11 -13.14 11.51
N HIS A 89 7.31 -12.48 10.69
CA HIS A 89 6.14 -13.08 10.06
C HIS A 89 6.06 -12.82 8.55
N GLY A 90 7.02 -12.09 7.96
CA GLY A 90 6.99 -11.66 6.56
C GLY A 90 5.82 -10.71 6.30
N ASP A 91 5.39 -10.63 5.05
CA ASP A 91 4.31 -9.74 4.57
C ASP A 91 2.91 -10.37 4.68
N GLY A 92 2.68 -11.28 5.62
CA GLY A 92 1.46 -12.09 5.65
C GLY A 92 0.48 -11.75 6.76
N ARG A 93 0.83 -10.84 7.68
CA ARG A 93 0.01 -10.49 8.84
C ARG A 93 -0.39 -9.04 8.86
N MET A 94 -1.48 -8.72 9.57
CA MET A 94 -1.99 -7.36 9.69
C MET A 94 -2.17 -6.99 11.16
N GLY A 95 -1.93 -5.71 11.48
CA GLY A 95 -2.09 -5.20 12.84
C GLY A 95 -1.85 -3.71 12.96
N VAL A 96 -2.09 -3.20 14.17
CA VAL A 96 -1.87 -1.80 14.52
C VAL A 96 -1.25 -1.74 15.91
N LEU A 97 -0.18 -0.94 16.08
CA LEU A 97 0.27 -0.46 17.38
C LEU A 97 -0.29 0.93 17.61
N THR A 98 -0.87 1.16 18.78
CA THR A 98 -1.37 2.48 19.21
C THR A 98 -0.68 2.85 20.50
N SER A 99 0.04 3.98 20.53
CA SER A 99 0.73 4.44 21.74
C SER A 99 -0.24 5.00 22.78
N GLU A 100 0.22 5.12 24.01
CA GLU A 100 -0.43 6.00 25.00
C GLU A 100 -0.46 7.45 24.51
N THR A 101 -1.41 8.23 25.08
CA THR A 101 -1.58 9.65 24.74
C THR A 101 -0.50 10.48 25.41
N PHE A 102 0.08 11.42 24.66
CA PHE A 102 1.04 12.39 25.15
C PHE A 102 0.76 13.80 24.58
N LYS A 103 1.38 14.80 25.15
CA LYS A 103 1.23 16.19 24.71
C LYS A 103 2.38 16.59 23.78
N ILE A 104 2.07 17.32 22.70
CA ILE A 104 3.10 17.95 21.86
C ILE A 104 3.78 19.04 22.71
N SER A 105 4.97 18.73 23.21
CA SER A 105 5.73 19.57 24.16
C SER A 105 6.79 20.43 23.48
N GLN A 106 7.19 20.12 22.24
CA GLN A 106 8.24 20.82 21.51
C GLN A 106 7.82 21.09 20.06
N PRO A 107 8.40 22.09 19.39
CA PRO A 107 8.00 22.50 18.04
C PRO A 107 8.43 21.52 16.94
N TRP A 108 9.38 20.63 17.23
CA TRP A 108 9.90 19.69 16.24
C TRP A 108 9.84 18.26 16.79
N ALA A 109 9.64 17.31 15.89
CA ALA A 109 9.78 15.90 16.18
C ALA A 109 10.61 15.21 15.10
N SER A 110 11.16 14.05 15.45
CA SER A 110 11.69 13.10 14.47
C SER A 110 11.35 11.67 14.86
N PHE A 111 11.33 10.80 13.88
CA PHE A 111 11.22 9.35 14.01
C PHE A 111 11.86 8.69 12.80
N ARG A 112 11.94 7.37 12.81
CA ARG A 112 12.48 6.59 11.69
C ARG A 112 11.42 5.67 11.12
N VAL A 113 11.36 5.55 9.79
CA VAL A 113 10.39 4.72 9.09
C VAL A 113 11.03 4.03 7.88
N ALA A 114 10.63 2.79 7.64
CA ALA A 114 10.97 1.99 6.47
C ALA A 114 9.84 0.98 6.17
N GLY A 115 10.05 0.05 5.26
CA GLY A 115 9.03 -0.92 4.84
C GLY A 115 8.24 -0.44 3.63
N GLY A 116 7.01 -0.91 3.49
CA GLY A 116 6.16 -0.66 2.34
C GLY A 116 5.75 0.79 2.16
N ARG A 117 5.51 1.18 0.91
CA ARG A 117 5.05 2.52 0.52
C ARG A 117 3.53 2.63 0.36
N TRP A 118 2.80 1.58 0.80
CA TRP A 118 1.35 1.55 0.68
C TRP A 118 0.68 2.53 1.64
N PRO A 119 -0.46 3.12 1.30
CA PRO A 119 -1.26 3.90 2.26
C PRO A 119 -1.68 3.08 3.49
N THR A 120 -1.72 1.76 3.34
CA THR A 120 -2.09 0.78 4.37
C THR A 120 -0.92 0.32 5.25
N THR A 121 0.34 0.70 4.92
CA THR A 121 1.54 0.54 5.76
C THR A 121 2.10 1.92 6.10
N ARG A 122 1.83 2.43 7.30
CA ARG A 122 2.16 3.83 7.64
C ARG A 122 2.33 4.09 9.15
N VAL A 123 2.98 5.18 9.45
CA VAL A 123 3.03 5.79 10.78
C VAL A 123 2.15 7.03 10.79
N GLU A 124 1.31 7.19 11.81
CA GLU A 124 0.39 8.32 11.96
C GLU A 124 0.58 9.00 13.33
N LEU A 125 0.47 10.33 13.37
CA LEU A 125 0.26 11.08 14.59
C LEU A 125 -1.17 11.60 14.64
N ILE A 126 -1.98 11.11 15.57
CA ILE A 126 -3.41 11.38 15.64
C ILE A 126 -3.71 12.42 16.72
N ASP A 127 -4.47 13.44 16.37
CA ASP A 127 -5.02 14.43 17.31
C ASP A 127 -6.18 13.79 18.11
N VAL A 128 -6.06 13.73 19.43
CA VAL A 128 -7.06 13.12 20.32
C VAL A 128 -8.41 13.82 20.22
N GLY A 129 -8.41 15.14 20.05
CA GLY A 129 -9.65 15.94 20.02
C GLY A 129 -10.46 15.75 18.74
N THR A 130 -9.78 15.60 17.60
CA THR A 130 -10.44 15.49 16.30
C THR A 130 -10.48 14.06 15.74
N GLN A 131 -9.71 13.14 16.32
CA GLN A 131 -9.48 11.77 15.84
C GLN A 131 -8.96 11.70 14.40
N LYS A 132 -8.32 12.79 13.94
CA LYS A 132 -7.73 12.89 12.59
C LYS A 132 -6.21 12.91 12.65
N PRO A 133 -5.53 12.36 11.63
CA PRO A 133 -4.08 12.45 11.56
C PRO A 133 -3.61 13.90 11.37
N LEU A 134 -2.63 14.32 12.15
CA LEU A 134 -1.85 15.53 11.90
C LEU A 134 -0.86 15.29 10.77
N PHE A 135 -0.33 14.08 10.70
CA PHE A 135 0.43 13.56 9.57
C PHE A 135 0.31 12.04 9.48
N GLN A 136 0.63 11.53 8.29
CA GLN A 136 0.87 10.11 8.03
C GLN A 136 2.02 9.96 7.05
N VAL A 137 2.82 8.90 7.20
CA VAL A 137 3.95 8.61 6.33
C VAL A 137 4.19 7.11 6.22
N SER A 138 4.38 6.63 5.01
CA SER A 138 4.71 5.24 4.70
C SER A 138 6.23 5.06 4.53
N GLY A 139 6.68 3.82 4.42
CA GLY A 139 8.03 3.49 3.99
C GLY A 139 8.29 3.88 2.53
N ASP A 140 9.37 3.34 1.97
CA ASP A 140 9.83 3.62 0.60
C ASP A 140 10.34 2.35 -0.11
N GLU A 141 9.81 1.17 0.29
CA GLU A 141 10.23 -0.15 -0.19
C GLU A 141 11.70 -0.44 0.14
N SER A 142 12.11 -0.05 1.33
CA SER A 142 13.44 -0.27 1.90
C SER A 142 13.34 -0.85 3.31
N GLU A 143 14.32 -1.66 3.70
CA GLU A 143 14.47 -2.09 5.09
C GLU A 143 15.24 -1.06 5.93
N THR A 144 15.91 -0.12 5.29
CA THR A 144 16.73 0.88 5.98
C THR A 144 15.85 2.01 6.50
N LEU A 145 15.73 2.08 7.82
CA LEU A 145 14.98 3.12 8.51
C LEU A 145 15.57 4.51 8.22
N ARG A 146 14.81 5.32 7.51
CA ARG A 146 15.17 6.72 7.20
C ARG A 146 14.62 7.66 8.27
N PRO A 147 15.39 8.68 8.71
CA PRO A 147 14.88 9.68 9.62
C PRO A 147 13.91 10.63 8.93
N VAL A 148 12.78 10.90 9.59
CA VAL A 148 11.76 11.88 9.18
C VAL A 148 11.73 13.01 10.18
N VAL A 149 11.79 14.27 9.73
CA VAL A 149 11.73 15.47 10.57
C VAL A 149 10.38 16.17 10.35
N VAL A 150 9.67 16.43 11.46
CA VAL A 150 8.31 16.98 11.46
C VAL A 150 8.28 18.35 12.13
N ASP A 151 7.67 19.33 11.48
CA ASP A 151 7.33 20.61 12.09
C ASP A 151 5.97 20.50 12.79
N LEU A 152 5.97 20.61 14.10
CA LEU A 152 4.79 20.57 14.95
C LEU A 152 4.43 21.94 15.56
N THR A 153 5.06 23.01 15.11
CA THR A 153 4.88 24.38 15.65
C THR A 153 3.41 24.77 15.74
N GLN A 154 2.61 24.45 14.71
CA GLN A 154 1.18 24.77 14.65
C GLN A 154 0.30 23.86 15.53
N HIS A 155 0.88 22.84 16.15
CA HIS A 155 0.17 21.82 16.93
C HIS A 155 0.59 21.80 18.41
N ALA A 156 1.37 22.77 18.86
CA ALA A 156 1.87 22.86 20.22
C ALA A 156 0.75 22.70 21.26
N GLY A 157 1.00 21.88 22.28
CA GLY A 157 0.07 21.66 23.39
C GLY A 157 -1.10 20.72 23.12
N LYS A 158 -1.29 20.22 21.90
CA LYS A 158 -2.32 19.22 21.59
C LYS A 158 -1.99 17.88 22.23
N ASP A 159 -3.02 17.16 22.66
CA ASP A 159 -2.94 15.76 23.06
C ASP A 159 -3.00 14.88 21.80
N VAL A 160 -2.03 13.99 21.66
CA VAL A 160 -1.86 13.14 20.48
C VAL A 160 -1.47 11.71 20.88
N PHE A 161 -1.59 10.79 19.94
CA PHE A 161 -1.02 9.45 20.04
C PHE A 161 -0.47 9.01 18.69
N LEU A 162 0.48 8.08 18.69
CA LEU A 162 1.01 7.46 17.48
C LEU A 162 0.22 6.20 17.13
N ARG A 163 0.08 5.93 15.82
CA ARG A 163 -0.25 4.62 15.31
C ARG A 163 0.82 4.16 14.32
N VAL A 164 1.23 2.90 14.47
CA VAL A 164 2.01 2.18 13.47
C VAL A 164 1.06 1.16 12.86
N VAL A 165 0.72 1.37 11.59
CA VAL A 165 -0.35 0.65 10.89
C VAL A 165 0.27 -0.28 9.86
N ASP A 166 -0.06 -1.55 9.97
CA ASP A 166 0.27 -2.61 9.02
C ASP A 166 -1.02 -3.33 8.63
N GLN A 167 -1.63 -2.91 7.53
CA GLN A 167 -2.88 -3.44 7.00
C GLN A 167 -2.75 -3.84 5.52
N GLN A 168 -1.54 -4.29 5.14
CA GLN A 168 -1.24 -4.75 3.80
C GLN A 168 -0.65 -6.15 3.88
N VAL A 169 -1.06 -7.03 2.97
CA VAL A 169 -0.44 -8.33 2.76
C VAL A 169 0.26 -8.38 1.40
N GLY A 170 1.29 -9.23 1.27
CA GLY A 170 2.04 -9.41 0.04
C GLY A 170 3.19 -8.42 -0.09
N HIS A 171 3.71 -8.24 -1.27
CA HIS A 171 4.96 -7.52 -1.56
C HIS A 171 5.09 -6.17 -0.82
N TRP A 172 6.11 -6.06 0.04
CA TRP A 172 6.32 -4.92 0.94
C TRP A 172 5.11 -4.62 1.85
N GLY A 173 4.36 -5.64 2.23
CA GLY A 173 3.20 -5.53 3.12
C GLY A 173 3.59 -5.47 4.59
N HIS A 174 4.54 -4.61 4.96
CA HIS A 174 4.98 -4.39 6.33
C HIS A 174 5.43 -2.95 6.56
N ILE A 175 5.53 -2.55 7.82
CA ILE A 175 6.05 -1.25 8.26
C ILE A 175 7.14 -1.45 9.31
N ASN A 176 8.24 -0.70 9.18
CA ASN A 176 9.31 -0.63 10.15
C ASN A 176 9.29 0.77 10.81
N PHE A 177 9.48 0.82 12.12
CA PHE A 177 9.39 2.06 12.87
C PHE A 177 10.35 2.09 14.05
N ASP A 178 10.88 3.30 14.34
CA ASP A 178 11.77 3.51 15.49
C ASP A 178 11.83 4.96 15.93
N GLU A 179 12.16 5.19 17.19
CA GLU A 179 12.71 6.41 17.80
C GLU A 179 11.88 7.68 17.60
N PHE A 180 10.61 7.71 18.04
CA PHE A 180 9.88 8.99 18.08
C PHE A 180 10.34 9.85 19.24
N VAL A 181 10.93 11.02 18.93
CA VAL A 181 11.39 12.01 19.89
C VAL A 181 11.05 13.43 19.48
N PHE A 182 10.95 14.33 20.45
CA PHE A 182 10.84 15.76 20.22
C PHE A 182 12.19 16.46 20.20
N HIS A 183 12.20 17.69 19.64
CA HIS A 183 13.39 18.57 19.61
C HIS A 183 13.00 20.01 19.90
N THR A 184 13.83 20.71 20.65
CA THR A 184 13.67 22.14 20.99
C THR A 184 13.88 23.07 19.80
N ALA A 185 14.60 22.59 18.75
CA ALA A 185 14.81 23.28 17.48
C ALA A 185 14.83 22.26 16.34
N LYS A 186 14.79 22.70 15.08
CA LYS A 186 14.84 21.80 13.91
C LYS A 186 16.11 20.95 13.95
N PRO A 187 16.03 19.63 14.07
CA PRO A 187 17.20 18.77 14.11
C PRO A 187 17.83 18.66 12.71
N LYS A 188 19.15 18.48 12.69
CA LYS A 188 19.90 18.09 11.49
C LYS A 188 20.29 16.63 11.65
N LEU A 189 19.54 15.74 11.00
CA LEU A 189 19.80 14.29 11.02
C LEU A 189 20.41 13.89 9.67
N GLU A 190 21.46 13.06 9.71
CA GLU A 190 22.05 12.53 8.50
C GLU A 190 21.02 11.67 7.74
N GLY A 191 20.86 11.95 6.44
CA GLY A 191 19.80 11.32 5.62
C GLY A 191 18.37 11.73 5.99
N GLY A 192 18.21 12.70 6.89
CA GLY A 192 16.89 13.16 7.35
C GLY A 192 16.12 13.88 6.24
N ILE A 193 14.87 13.52 6.06
CA ILE A 193 13.94 14.10 5.10
C ILE A 193 12.86 14.86 5.87
N ALA A 194 12.59 16.11 5.50
CA ALA A 194 11.45 16.83 6.06
C ALA A 194 10.13 16.19 5.59
N LEU A 195 9.19 16.00 6.51
CA LEU A 195 7.88 15.43 6.19
C LEU A 195 7.19 16.22 5.05
N ALA A 196 7.29 17.55 5.06
CA ALA A 196 6.74 18.37 4.01
C ALA A 196 7.30 18.07 2.61
N ASP A 197 8.55 17.60 2.52
CA ASP A 197 9.17 17.22 1.25
C ASP A 197 8.72 15.81 0.81
N ILE A 198 8.50 14.90 1.76
CA ILE A 198 7.88 13.59 1.48
C ILE A 198 6.47 13.79 0.94
N GLN A 199 5.68 14.63 1.57
CA GLN A 199 4.28 14.88 1.18
C GLN A 199 4.13 15.58 -0.17
N LYS A 200 5.08 16.44 -0.56
CA LYS A 200 5.09 17.06 -1.90
C LYS A 200 5.29 16.04 -3.03
N ASN A 201 6.04 14.97 -2.74
CA ASN A 201 6.38 13.94 -3.70
C ASN A 201 5.54 12.66 -3.51
N ALA A 202 4.67 12.62 -2.51
CA ALA A 202 3.74 11.52 -2.32
C ALA A 202 2.79 11.51 -3.52
N PRO A 203 2.55 10.35 -4.15
CA PRO A 203 1.43 10.25 -5.08
C PRO A 203 0.16 10.68 -4.34
N PRO A 204 -0.80 11.32 -5.01
CA PRO A 204 -2.06 11.66 -4.38
C PRO A 204 -2.62 10.41 -3.71
N PRO A 205 -3.30 10.56 -2.54
CA PRO A 205 -3.90 9.41 -1.85
C PRO A 205 -4.69 8.61 -2.85
N ALA A 206 -4.44 7.29 -2.92
CA ALA A 206 -5.12 6.42 -3.87
C ALA A 206 -6.64 6.39 -3.67
N ASP A 207 -7.10 6.89 -2.53
CA ASP A 207 -8.50 6.84 -2.11
C ASP A 207 -9.31 8.12 -2.43
N ASP A 208 -8.71 9.16 -2.98
CA ASP A 208 -9.46 10.34 -3.45
C ASP A 208 -9.72 10.25 -4.95
N VAL A 209 -10.16 9.06 -5.38
CA VAL A 209 -10.72 8.88 -6.72
C VAL A 209 -12.18 9.34 -6.64
N PRO A 210 -12.54 10.49 -7.22
CA PRO A 210 -13.86 11.10 -7.05
C PRO A 210 -15.01 10.21 -7.50
N PHE A 211 -14.72 9.08 -8.14
CA PHE A 211 -15.68 8.12 -8.68
C PHE A 211 -15.44 6.69 -8.20
N ALA A 212 -14.66 6.49 -7.12
CA ALA A 212 -14.48 5.17 -6.53
C ALA A 212 -15.79 4.62 -5.96
N GLY A 213 -16.06 3.33 -6.19
CA GLY A 213 -17.24 2.65 -5.66
C GLY A 213 -18.55 2.95 -6.38
N LEU A 214 -18.51 3.58 -7.56
CA LEU A 214 -19.71 3.74 -8.39
C LEU A 214 -20.18 2.38 -8.93
N THR A 215 -21.47 2.20 -8.99
CA THR A 215 -22.05 1.12 -9.77
C THR A 215 -21.78 1.34 -11.27
N ALA A 216 -21.87 0.30 -12.08
CA ALA A 216 -21.68 0.41 -13.53
C ALA A 216 -22.64 1.41 -14.18
N ALA A 217 -23.88 1.46 -13.71
CA ALA A 217 -24.89 2.41 -14.19
C ALA A 217 -24.50 3.86 -13.83
N GLU A 218 -24.09 4.12 -12.58
CA GLU A 218 -23.65 5.45 -12.15
C GLU A 218 -22.35 5.88 -12.87
N ALA A 219 -21.42 4.95 -13.13
CA ALA A 219 -20.23 5.23 -13.88
C ALA A 219 -20.55 5.63 -15.33
N ALA A 220 -21.46 4.92 -15.98
CA ALA A 220 -21.92 5.24 -17.32
C ALA A 220 -22.61 6.63 -17.38
N GLU A 221 -23.43 6.98 -16.38
CA GLU A 221 -24.10 8.27 -16.29
C GLU A 221 -23.13 9.44 -16.08
N LYS A 222 -22.07 9.23 -15.28
CA LYS A 222 -21.08 10.26 -14.96
C LYS A 222 -19.95 10.38 -15.98
N ALA A 223 -19.90 9.51 -16.97
CA ALA A 223 -18.85 9.54 -18.00
C ALA A 223 -18.91 10.83 -18.83
N THR A 224 -17.78 11.47 -19.06
CA THR A 224 -17.67 12.62 -19.95
C THR A 224 -17.53 12.13 -21.39
N LEU A 225 -18.54 12.41 -22.23
CA LEU A 225 -18.62 11.93 -23.60
C LEU A 225 -18.62 13.09 -24.60
N PRO A 226 -18.15 12.87 -25.85
CA PRO A 226 -18.34 13.80 -26.93
C PRO A 226 -19.84 14.05 -27.23
N PRO A 227 -20.21 15.22 -27.79
CA PRO A 227 -21.58 15.49 -28.17
C PRO A 227 -22.15 14.43 -29.12
N GLY A 228 -23.36 13.93 -28.82
CA GLY A 228 -24.05 12.93 -29.62
C GLY A 228 -23.78 11.47 -29.21
N PHE A 229 -22.87 11.24 -28.26
CA PHE A 229 -22.64 9.90 -27.71
C PHE A 229 -23.41 9.69 -26.40
N ARG A 230 -23.74 8.44 -26.13
CA ARG A 230 -24.29 7.96 -24.86
C ARG A 230 -23.53 6.72 -24.42
N MET A 231 -23.39 6.52 -23.10
CA MET A 231 -22.81 5.32 -22.52
C MET A 231 -23.88 4.54 -21.77
N HIS A 232 -23.85 3.24 -21.95
CA HIS A 232 -24.72 2.30 -21.22
C HIS A 232 -23.84 1.23 -20.57
N ALA A 233 -24.20 0.79 -19.37
CA ALA A 233 -23.62 -0.40 -18.77
C ALA A 233 -24.28 -1.61 -19.41
N PHE A 234 -23.61 -2.26 -20.38
CA PHE A 234 -24.12 -3.44 -21.05
C PHE A 234 -24.10 -4.66 -20.14
N ALA A 235 -23.00 -4.88 -19.44
CA ALA A 235 -22.79 -5.92 -18.45
C ALA A 235 -21.82 -5.44 -17.36
N ALA A 236 -21.94 -5.98 -16.16
CA ALA A 236 -21.06 -5.69 -15.04
C ALA A 236 -20.99 -6.90 -14.10
N GLU A 237 -20.13 -6.83 -13.09
CA GLU A 237 -20.16 -7.81 -12.01
C GLU A 237 -21.52 -7.80 -11.27
N PRO A 238 -22.04 -8.97 -10.89
CA PRO A 238 -21.40 -10.31 -10.93
C PRO A 238 -21.62 -11.11 -12.23
N ASP A 239 -22.26 -10.56 -13.23
CA ASP A 239 -22.63 -11.28 -14.45
C ASP A 239 -21.44 -11.57 -15.36
N ILE A 240 -20.45 -10.69 -15.39
CA ILE A 240 -19.10 -10.93 -15.93
C ILE A 240 -18.09 -10.75 -14.82
N GLN A 241 -17.00 -11.52 -14.86
CA GLN A 241 -15.96 -11.50 -13.85
C GLN A 241 -14.58 -11.52 -14.49
N GLN A 242 -13.69 -10.61 -14.05
CA GLN A 242 -12.31 -10.52 -14.56
C GLN A 242 -12.21 -10.58 -16.09
N PRO A 243 -12.94 -9.73 -16.85
CA PRO A 243 -12.88 -9.72 -18.30
C PRO A 243 -11.47 -9.28 -18.73
N ILE A 244 -10.76 -10.13 -19.48
CA ILE A 244 -9.39 -9.86 -19.95
C ILE A 244 -9.37 -9.45 -21.43
N ALA A 245 -10.30 -9.97 -22.22
CA ALA A 245 -10.48 -9.65 -23.62
C ALA A 245 -11.94 -9.84 -24.03
N PHE A 246 -12.36 -9.14 -25.07
CA PHE A 246 -13.69 -9.30 -25.67
C PHE A 246 -13.68 -8.98 -27.16
N CYS A 247 -14.65 -9.51 -27.89
CA CYS A 247 -14.92 -9.17 -29.27
C CYS A 247 -16.44 -9.28 -29.55
N ASP A 248 -16.89 -8.72 -30.65
CA ASP A 248 -18.26 -8.85 -31.12
C ASP A 248 -18.35 -9.87 -32.26
N ASP A 249 -19.50 -10.54 -32.38
CA ASP A 249 -19.81 -11.33 -33.57
C ASP A 249 -20.70 -10.55 -34.58
N ASP A 250 -20.97 -11.15 -35.71
CA ASP A 250 -21.81 -10.56 -36.78
C ASP A 250 -23.30 -10.38 -36.41
N ARG A 251 -23.69 -10.89 -35.24
CA ARG A 251 -25.03 -10.69 -34.65
C ARG A 251 -25.07 -9.63 -33.54
N GLY A 252 -23.92 -8.97 -33.25
CA GLY A 252 -23.79 -7.96 -32.22
C GLY A 252 -23.77 -8.53 -30.80
N ARG A 253 -23.45 -9.82 -30.64
CA ARG A 253 -23.28 -10.42 -29.31
C ARG A 253 -21.85 -10.20 -28.85
N LEU A 254 -21.70 -9.91 -27.56
CA LEU A 254 -20.42 -9.71 -26.91
C LEU A 254 -19.85 -11.06 -26.41
N TRP A 255 -18.68 -11.42 -26.91
CA TRP A 255 -17.92 -12.59 -26.47
C TRP A 255 -16.84 -12.13 -25.51
N VAL A 256 -16.78 -12.68 -24.31
CA VAL A 256 -15.88 -12.23 -23.25
C VAL A 256 -15.04 -13.39 -22.75
N ALA A 257 -13.74 -13.19 -22.67
CA ALA A 257 -12.80 -14.07 -21.99
C ALA A 257 -12.67 -13.64 -20.53
N GLU A 258 -13.08 -14.51 -19.61
CA GLU A 258 -12.96 -14.31 -18.16
C GLU A 258 -11.70 -15.02 -17.65
N GLY A 259 -10.68 -14.22 -17.24
CA GLY A 259 -9.33 -14.68 -16.89
C GLY A 259 -9.12 -14.95 -15.40
N HIS A 260 -9.86 -15.88 -14.82
CA HIS A 260 -9.77 -16.22 -13.38
C HIS A 260 -8.44 -16.86 -12.95
N CYS A 261 -7.63 -17.35 -13.89
CA CYS A 261 -6.31 -17.92 -13.64
C CYS A 261 -5.21 -16.86 -13.55
N TYR A 262 -5.44 -15.65 -14.11
CA TYR A 262 -4.44 -14.58 -14.07
C TYR A 262 -4.07 -14.21 -12.60
N PRO A 263 -2.80 -13.95 -12.25
CA PRO A 263 -1.63 -13.86 -13.16
C PRO A 263 -0.83 -15.16 -13.29
N ARG A 264 -1.30 -16.28 -12.79
CA ARG A 264 -0.53 -17.53 -12.76
C ARG A 264 -1.31 -18.69 -13.35
N ARG A 265 -0.70 -19.35 -14.36
CA ARG A 265 -1.22 -20.59 -14.92
C ARG A 265 -1.38 -21.65 -13.84
N ARG A 266 -2.54 -22.28 -13.79
CA ARG A 266 -2.82 -23.41 -12.89
C ARG A 266 -2.22 -24.70 -13.44
N ALA A 267 -2.14 -25.74 -12.60
CA ALA A 267 -1.74 -27.06 -13.04
C ALA A 267 -2.63 -27.56 -14.18
N GLU A 268 -2.11 -28.46 -15.03
CA GLU A 268 -2.82 -28.99 -16.16
C GLU A 268 -4.17 -29.61 -15.73
N GLY A 269 -5.23 -29.30 -16.48
CA GLY A 269 -6.60 -29.73 -16.18
C GLY A 269 -7.28 -29.01 -15.01
N GLN A 270 -6.62 -28.04 -14.35
CA GLN A 270 -7.18 -27.26 -13.23
C GLN A 270 -7.52 -25.82 -13.61
N GLY A 271 -7.56 -25.50 -14.89
CA GLY A 271 -7.99 -24.20 -15.40
C GLY A 271 -9.43 -23.89 -15.00
N ILE A 272 -9.72 -22.61 -14.76
CA ILE A 272 -11.05 -22.11 -14.40
C ILE A 272 -11.48 -20.91 -15.23
N ASP A 273 -10.67 -20.51 -16.22
CA ASP A 273 -11.01 -19.47 -17.16
C ASP A 273 -12.12 -19.95 -18.10
N ARG A 274 -12.88 -19.03 -18.61
CA ARG A 274 -14.02 -19.36 -19.48
C ARG A 274 -14.27 -18.28 -20.53
N ILE A 275 -14.96 -18.69 -21.59
CA ILE A 275 -15.52 -17.80 -22.60
C ILE A 275 -17.02 -17.75 -22.38
N VAL A 276 -17.56 -16.55 -22.24
CA VAL A 276 -18.99 -16.30 -22.11
C VAL A 276 -19.47 -15.45 -23.27
N VAL A 277 -20.75 -15.65 -23.66
CA VAL A 277 -21.42 -14.89 -24.72
C VAL A 277 -22.61 -14.15 -24.07
N LEU A 278 -22.65 -12.85 -24.25
CA LEU A 278 -23.71 -11.99 -23.76
C LEU A 278 -24.52 -11.47 -24.96
N GLU A 279 -25.83 -11.57 -24.86
CA GLU A 279 -26.75 -11.22 -25.95
C GLU A 279 -27.85 -10.30 -25.39
N ASP A 280 -28.09 -9.19 -26.08
CA ASP A 280 -29.24 -8.29 -25.87
C ASP A 280 -30.32 -8.76 -26.86
N THR A 281 -31.36 -9.43 -26.34
CA THR A 281 -32.40 -10.03 -27.19
C THR A 281 -33.62 -9.12 -27.40
N ASP A 282 -33.76 -8.07 -26.61
CA ASP A 282 -34.87 -7.12 -26.66
C ASP A 282 -34.49 -5.71 -27.15
N GLY A 283 -33.19 -5.43 -27.31
CA GLY A 283 -32.67 -4.18 -27.89
C GLY A 283 -32.61 -3.01 -26.92
N ASP A 284 -32.57 -3.27 -25.60
CA ASP A 284 -32.54 -2.22 -24.58
C ASP A 284 -31.09 -1.76 -24.24
N HIS A 285 -30.08 -2.29 -24.90
CA HIS A 285 -28.63 -2.07 -24.72
C HIS A 285 -28.09 -2.66 -23.41
N ARG A 286 -28.75 -3.70 -22.89
CA ARG A 286 -28.27 -4.53 -21.79
C ARG A 286 -28.36 -5.98 -22.21
N PHE A 287 -27.46 -6.81 -21.73
CA PHE A 287 -27.62 -8.24 -21.97
C PHE A 287 -28.74 -8.82 -21.12
N ASP A 288 -29.47 -9.73 -21.67
CA ASP A 288 -30.50 -10.50 -20.99
C ASP A 288 -30.29 -12.02 -21.13
N LYS A 289 -29.41 -12.43 -22.03
CA LYS A 289 -29.02 -13.83 -22.21
C LYS A 289 -27.53 -14.00 -22.07
N ARG A 290 -27.10 -14.90 -21.15
CA ARG A 290 -25.71 -15.26 -20.91
C ARG A 290 -25.49 -16.75 -21.18
N THR A 291 -24.55 -17.08 -22.06
CA THR A 291 -24.19 -18.45 -22.40
C THR A 291 -22.70 -18.68 -22.07
N VAL A 292 -22.39 -19.76 -21.37
CA VAL A 292 -20.99 -20.22 -21.26
C VAL A 292 -20.66 -21.05 -22.49
N PHE A 293 -19.83 -20.51 -23.36
CA PHE A 293 -19.37 -21.20 -24.57
C PHE A 293 -18.35 -22.29 -24.25
N MET A 294 -17.35 -21.96 -23.43
CA MET A 294 -16.29 -22.88 -23.03
C MET A 294 -15.82 -22.55 -21.62
N ASP A 295 -15.53 -23.55 -20.83
CA ASP A 295 -14.93 -23.45 -19.49
C ASP A 295 -13.63 -24.24 -19.39
N LYS A 296 -13.00 -24.22 -18.19
CA LYS A 296 -11.77 -24.94 -17.87
C LYS A 296 -10.56 -24.53 -18.72
N LEU A 297 -10.61 -23.36 -19.30
CA LEU A 297 -9.43 -22.74 -19.91
C LEU A 297 -8.43 -22.32 -18.84
N ASN A 298 -7.18 -22.08 -19.25
CA ASN A 298 -6.11 -21.81 -18.31
C ASN A 298 -5.21 -20.69 -18.85
N LEU A 299 -5.18 -19.55 -18.16
CA LEU A 299 -4.47 -18.35 -18.52
C LEU A 299 -4.91 -17.80 -19.90
N VAL A 300 -6.23 -17.69 -20.08
CA VAL A 300 -6.79 -17.05 -21.29
C VAL A 300 -6.44 -15.56 -21.29
N SER A 301 -6.04 -15.03 -22.44
CA SER A 301 -5.62 -13.63 -22.58
C SER A 301 -6.14 -12.96 -23.86
N GLY A 302 -6.67 -13.70 -24.80
CA GLY A 302 -7.18 -13.16 -26.05
C GLY A 302 -8.32 -13.99 -26.62
N ILE A 303 -9.24 -13.32 -27.34
CA ILE A 303 -10.37 -13.95 -28.03
C ILE A 303 -10.69 -13.19 -29.31
N GLU A 304 -11.05 -13.93 -30.37
CA GLU A 304 -11.60 -13.37 -31.59
C GLU A 304 -12.59 -14.37 -32.21
N VAL A 305 -13.68 -13.88 -32.79
CA VAL A 305 -14.71 -14.68 -33.42
C VAL A 305 -14.65 -14.51 -34.95
N GLY A 306 -14.53 -15.62 -35.66
CA GLY A 306 -14.47 -15.56 -37.13
C GLY A 306 -14.18 -16.91 -37.75
N PHE A 307 -14.37 -16.98 -39.09
CA PHE A 307 -14.09 -18.17 -39.87
C PHE A 307 -14.80 -19.46 -39.41
N GLY A 308 -15.99 -19.30 -38.84
CA GLY A 308 -16.80 -20.43 -38.36
C GLY A 308 -16.43 -20.94 -36.97
N GLY A 309 -15.69 -20.17 -36.19
CA GLY A 309 -15.29 -20.56 -34.83
C GLY A 309 -14.72 -19.43 -34.03
N VAL A 310 -14.10 -19.79 -32.93
CA VAL A 310 -13.51 -18.90 -31.93
C VAL A 310 -12.01 -19.14 -31.83
N TRP A 311 -11.23 -18.09 -31.98
CA TRP A 311 -9.78 -18.06 -31.79
C TRP A 311 -9.52 -17.69 -30.33
N ILE A 312 -8.72 -18.48 -29.64
CA ILE A 312 -8.46 -18.31 -28.19
C ILE A 312 -6.94 -18.29 -27.97
N GLY A 313 -6.47 -17.18 -27.44
CA GLY A 313 -5.13 -17.05 -26.87
C GLY A 313 -5.14 -17.51 -25.41
N ALA A 314 -4.45 -18.61 -25.11
CA ALA A 314 -4.28 -19.13 -23.75
C ALA A 314 -2.90 -19.79 -23.65
N ALA A 315 -1.91 -19.01 -23.22
CA ALA A 315 -0.51 -19.46 -23.22
C ALA A 315 -0.34 -20.84 -22.57
N PRO A 316 0.42 -21.77 -23.19
CA PRO A 316 1.34 -21.56 -24.30
C PRO A 316 0.72 -21.65 -25.71
N HIS A 317 -0.60 -21.71 -25.84
CA HIS A 317 -1.27 -22.07 -27.07
C HIS A 317 -2.09 -20.92 -27.67
N LEU A 318 -2.09 -20.84 -29.01
CA LEU A 318 -3.15 -20.23 -29.78
C LEU A 318 -4.03 -21.37 -30.33
N MET A 319 -5.32 -21.34 -30.01
CA MET A 319 -6.28 -22.39 -30.33
C MET A 319 -7.40 -21.89 -31.21
N PHE A 320 -8.02 -22.79 -31.94
CA PHE A 320 -9.26 -22.56 -32.68
C PHE A 320 -10.31 -23.57 -32.29
N VAL A 321 -11.51 -23.09 -31.97
CA VAL A 321 -12.67 -23.89 -31.57
C VAL A 321 -13.81 -23.66 -32.56
N PRO A 322 -14.15 -24.64 -33.41
CA PRO A 322 -15.31 -24.51 -34.32
C PRO A 322 -16.61 -24.37 -33.49
N VAL A 323 -17.56 -23.59 -34.02
CA VAL A 323 -18.89 -23.43 -33.42
C VAL A 323 -19.89 -24.33 -34.12
N SER A 324 -20.62 -25.14 -33.36
CA SER A 324 -21.62 -26.07 -33.93
C SER A 324 -23.04 -25.47 -34.03
N ASP A 325 -23.36 -24.54 -33.17
CA ASP A 325 -24.67 -23.89 -33.12
C ASP A 325 -24.48 -22.40 -32.83
N TRP A 326 -24.83 -21.56 -33.79
CA TRP A 326 -24.69 -20.10 -33.62
C TRP A 326 -25.91 -19.46 -32.92
N ASP A 327 -27.02 -20.15 -32.81
CA ASP A 327 -28.18 -19.62 -32.04
C ASP A 327 -28.02 -19.87 -30.56
N ASN A 328 -27.35 -20.98 -30.17
CA ASN A 328 -26.93 -21.26 -28.82
C ASN A 328 -25.44 -21.70 -28.88
N PRO A 329 -24.49 -20.77 -28.88
CA PRO A 329 -23.11 -21.06 -29.17
C PRO A 329 -22.53 -22.21 -28.33
N LYS A 330 -22.04 -23.23 -29.05
CA LYS A 330 -21.43 -24.43 -28.45
C LYS A 330 -20.20 -24.85 -29.27
N PRO A 331 -19.13 -25.32 -28.60
CA PRO A 331 -18.03 -25.96 -29.30
C PRO A 331 -18.47 -27.13 -30.16
N ALA A 332 -17.93 -27.25 -31.39
CA ALA A 332 -18.12 -28.39 -32.28
C ALA A 332 -17.10 -29.51 -32.05
N GLY A 333 -16.42 -29.52 -30.92
CA GLY A 333 -15.39 -30.50 -30.57
C GLY A 333 -14.29 -29.86 -29.70
N GLU A 334 -13.20 -30.61 -29.53
CA GLU A 334 -12.05 -30.16 -28.77
C GLU A 334 -11.31 -29.01 -29.46
N PRO A 335 -10.70 -28.07 -28.70
CA PRO A 335 -9.85 -27.02 -29.26
C PRO A 335 -8.72 -27.59 -30.11
N LYS A 336 -8.48 -27.01 -31.26
CA LYS A 336 -7.32 -27.32 -32.11
C LYS A 336 -6.20 -26.35 -31.78
N VAL A 337 -5.09 -26.84 -31.24
CA VAL A 337 -3.88 -26.03 -31.08
C VAL A 337 -3.31 -25.73 -32.45
N LEU A 338 -3.22 -24.47 -32.81
CA LEU A 338 -2.67 -23.98 -34.07
C LEU A 338 -1.22 -23.56 -33.95
N LEU A 339 -0.87 -22.90 -32.86
CA LEU A 339 0.49 -22.50 -32.53
C LEU A 339 0.74 -22.79 -31.04
N ASP A 340 1.98 -23.09 -30.74
CA ASP A 340 2.48 -23.40 -29.39
C ASP A 340 3.81 -22.71 -29.14
N GLY A 341 4.18 -22.51 -27.89
CA GLY A 341 5.51 -22.03 -27.50
C GLY A 341 5.55 -20.65 -26.86
N TRP A 342 4.42 -20.04 -26.50
CA TRP A 342 4.42 -18.84 -25.67
C TRP A 342 4.80 -19.18 -24.22
N ASP A 343 5.85 -18.52 -23.73
CA ASP A 343 6.32 -18.74 -22.36
C ASP A 343 5.41 -18.02 -21.34
N PHE A 344 4.57 -18.78 -20.66
CA PHE A 344 3.68 -18.29 -19.61
C PHE A 344 4.38 -18.07 -18.25
N ALA A 345 5.68 -18.40 -18.14
CA ALA A 345 6.44 -18.23 -16.91
C ALA A 345 7.34 -16.98 -16.92
N ALA A 346 7.73 -16.50 -18.11
CA ALA A 346 8.63 -15.37 -18.26
C ALA A 346 7.92 -14.03 -18.03
N ASP A 347 6.76 -13.81 -18.65
CA ASP A 347 5.94 -12.62 -18.49
C ASP A 347 4.48 -12.92 -18.77
N THR A 348 3.61 -12.77 -17.78
CA THR A 348 2.17 -13.00 -17.92
C THR A 348 1.41 -11.77 -18.41
N HIS A 349 2.06 -10.60 -18.51
CA HIS A 349 1.42 -9.37 -18.94
C HIS A 349 1.41 -9.19 -20.47
N GLU A 350 2.32 -9.86 -21.18
CA GLU A 350 2.51 -9.68 -22.63
C GLU A 350 2.16 -10.93 -23.47
N THR A 351 1.47 -11.91 -22.89
CA THR A 351 1.12 -13.13 -23.61
C THR A 351 -0.16 -12.97 -24.43
N LEU A 352 -0.09 -13.26 -25.75
CA LEU A 352 -1.23 -13.46 -26.67
C LEU A 352 -2.40 -12.46 -26.48
N ASN A 353 -2.10 -11.22 -26.23
CA ASN A 353 -3.10 -10.16 -26.19
C ASN A 353 -3.54 -9.79 -27.61
N THR A 354 -4.82 -9.56 -27.80
CA THR A 354 -5.39 -9.09 -29.06
C THR A 354 -5.49 -7.58 -29.08
#